data_eae7a161b0beddb4128a8f993cfef98b
#
_entry.id   eae7a161b0beddb4128a8f993cfef98b
#
_cell.length_a   1.000
_cell.length_b   1.000
_cell.length_c   1.000
_cell.angle_alpha   90.00
_cell.angle_beta   90.00
_cell.angle_gamma   90.00
#
_symmetry.space_group_name_H-M   'P 1'
#
loop_
_entity.id
_entity.type
_entity.pdbx_description
1 polymer ?
#
loop_
_entity_poly.entity_id
_entity_poly.type
_entity_poly.pdbx_seq_one_letter_code
_entity_poly.pdbx_strand_id
1 'polypeptide(L)'
;MEGPTPVSALIHAATLVTAGVFLMARSSPLLEYANGALSIITIFGGMTAFFAATTGLLQNDLKRVIAYSTCSQLGYMVFACGVSNYAVGVFHLANHAFFKALLFLSAGSVIHGVSDEQDMRKMGGLRRLLPFTYAMMLIGSLSLMGMPFLTGFYSKDVILEVAYAKYTIPGHFAYWLGTFAAFFTAFYSMRLAFLTFLSEPNGYRPVITNAHDSP
;
A
#
# COMPACT_ATOMS: atom_id res chain seq x y z
N MET A 1 4.62 10.44 -9.85
CA MET A 1 5.45 10.68 -8.65
C MET A 1 6.86 11.09 -9.06
N GLU A 2 6.98 12.29 -9.58
CA GLU A 2 8.24 12.84 -10.07
C GLU A 2 9.06 13.55 -8.97
N GLY A 3 8.43 13.83 -7.83
CA GLY A 3 9.06 14.51 -6.70
C GLY A 3 10.03 13.65 -5.89
N PRO A 4 10.80 14.28 -4.98
CA PRO A 4 11.71 13.60 -4.08
C PRO A 4 11.00 12.51 -3.24
N THR A 5 11.66 11.41 -2.95
CA THR A 5 11.05 10.27 -2.25
C THR A 5 10.50 10.62 -0.86
N PRO A 6 11.15 11.49 -0.03
CA PRO A 6 10.57 11.89 1.26
C PRO A 6 9.24 12.64 1.13
N VAL A 7 9.06 13.45 0.08
CA VAL A 7 7.79 14.14 -0.22
C VAL A 7 6.72 13.11 -0.59
N SER A 8 7.07 12.11 -1.39
CA SER A 8 6.16 11.02 -1.74
C SER A 8 5.74 10.22 -0.50
N ALA A 9 6.64 9.98 0.45
CA ALA A 9 6.37 9.28 1.69
C ALA A 9 5.41 10.06 2.61
N LEU A 10 5.68 11.33 2.86
CA LEU A 10 4.91 12.13 3.80
C LEU A 10 3.60 12.67 3.19
N ILE A 11 3.69 13.35 2.04
CA ILE A 11 2.53 14.02 1.47
C ILE A 11 1.62 13.03 0.75
N HIS A 12 2.15 12.25 -0.18
CA HIS A 12 1.33 11.40 -1.03
C HIS A 12 0.92 10.07 -0.39
N ALA A 13 1.65 9.55 0.59
CA ALA A 13 1.31 8.29 1.21
C ALA A 13 0.65 8.44 2.58
N ALA A 14 1.16 9.33 3.44
CA ALA A 14 0.75 9.38 4.84
C ALA A 14 -0.30 10.45 5.16
N THR A 15 -0.30 11.62 4.50
CA THR A 15 -1.10 12.76 4.97
C THR A 15 -2.15 13.26 3.99
N LEU A 16 -1.77 13.77 2.83
CA LEU A 16 -2.71 14.46 1.93
C LEU A 16 -3.83 13.55 1.43
N VAL A 17 -3.49 12.34 1.06
CA VAL A 17 -4.47 11.40 0.49
C VAL A 17 -5.38 10.82 1.57
N THR A 18 -4.88 10.66 2.80
CA THR A 18 -5.65 10.17 3.94
C THR A 18 -6.62 11.24 4.50
N ALA A 19 -6.44 12.52 4.16
CA ALA A 19 -7.35 13.59 4.54
C ALA A 19 -8.79 13.33 4.08
N GLY A 20 -8.99 12.71 2.90
CA GLY A 20 -10.31 12.32 2.42
C GLY A 20 -11.01 11.29 3.32
N VAL A 21 -10.28 10.29 3.80
CA VAL A 21 -10.79 9.29 4.75
C VAL A 21 -11.13 9.94 6.09
N PHE A 22 -10.26 10.83 6.56
CA PHE A 22 -10.50 11.58 7.79
C PHE A 22 -11.74 12.48 7.67
N LEU A 23 -11.92 13.14 6.52
CA LEU A 23 -13.11 13.95 6.26
C LEU A 23 -14.38 13.09 6.33
N MET A 24 -14.40 11.90 5.72
CA MET A 24 -15.54 10.97 5.82
C MET A 24 -15.80 10.56 7.28
N ALA A 25 -14.77 10.25 8.04
CA ALA A 25 -14.90 9.90 9.45
C ALA A 25 -15.45 11.06 10.30
N ARG A 26 -15.03 12.30 10.04
CA ARG A 26 -15.57 13.50 10.73
C ARG A 26 -16.99 13.83 10.31
N SER A 27 -17.36 13.52 9.08
CA SER A 27 -18.71 13.73 8.55
C SER A 27 -19.65 12.54 8.86
N SER A 28 -19.24 11.58 9.67
CA SER A 28 -20.03 10.40 10.02
C SER A 28 -21.46 10.73 10.48
N PRO A 29 -21.70 11.75 11.35
CA PRO A 29 -23.08 12.07 11.77
C PRO A 29 -24.01 12.46 10.62
N LEU A 30 -23.45 13.06 9.57
CA LEU A 30 -24.20 13.42 8.36
C LEU A 30 -24.38 12.22 7.42
N LEU A 31 -23.34 11.41 7.24
CA LEU A 31 -23.34 10.27 6.32
C LEU A 31 -24.28 9.15 6.77
N GLU A 32 -24.45 8.93 8.08
CA GLU A 32 -25.34 7.90 8.63
C GLU A 32 -26.81 8.10 8.24
N TYR A 33 -27.24 9.33 7.98
CA TYR A 33 -28.60 9.62 7.49
C TYR A 33 -28.74 9.45 5.97
N ALA A 34 -27.63 9.29 5.24
CA ALA A 34 -27.60 9.22 3.78
C ALA A 34 -27.23 7.82 3.26
N ASN A 35 -28.13 6.83 3.44
CA ASN A 35 -27.89 5.43 3.04
C ASN A 35 -27.46 5.27 1.58
N GLY A 36 -27.97 6.10 0.66
CA GLY A 36 -27.57 6.10 -0.74
C GLY A 36 -26.13 6.51 -0.93
N ALA A 37 -25.65 7.52 -0.20
CA ALA A 37 -24.27 7.96 -0.25
C ALA A 37 -23.31 6.88 0.31
N LEU A 38 -23.65 6.23 1.42
CA LEU A 38 -22.90 5.14 1.99
C LEU A 38 -22.73 3.96 1.01
N SER A 39 -23.80 3.60 0.30
CA SER A 39 -23.75 2.54 -0.72
C SER A 39 -22.81 2.90 -1.87
N ILE A 40 -22.87 4.13 -2.36
CA ILE A 40 -21.97 4.65 -3.41
C ILE A 40 -20.52 4.62 -2.94
N ILE A 41 -20.22 5.13 -1.74
CA ILE A 41 -18.88 5.14 -1.14
C ILE A 41 -18.33 3.71 -1.03
N THR A 42 -19.17 2.75 -0.60
CA THR A 42 -18.76 1.34 -0.47
C THR A 42 -18.38 0.74 -1.82
N ILE A 43 -19.20 0.94 -2.84
CA ILE A 43 -18.97 0.40 -4.19
C ILE A 43 -17.69 1.01 -4.80
N PHE A 44 -17.57 2.34 -4.81
CA PHE A 44 -16.39 3.01 -5.36
C PHE A 44 -15.12 2.68 -4.59
N GLY A 45 -15.19 2.54 -3.26
CA GLY A 45 -14.06 2.12 -2.44
C GLY A 45 -13.57 0.71 -2.82
N GLY A 46 -14.48 -0.26 -2.94
CA GLY A 46 -14.16 -1.62 -3.36
C GLY A 46 -13.59 -1.69 -4.78
N MET A 47 -14.20 -0.98 -5.74
CA MET A 47 -13.70 -0.90 -7.11
C MET A 47 -12.30 -0.28 -7.19
N THR A 48 -12.06 0.79 -6.44
CA THR A 48 -10.74 1.46 -6.38
C THR A 48 -9.70 0.53 -5.80
N ALA A 49 -10.01 -0.20 -4.73
CA ALA A 49 -9.09 -1.16 -4.11
C ALA A 49 -8.65 -2.24 -5.12
N PHE A 50 -9.60 -2.80 -5.85
CA PHE A 50 -9.35 -3.83 -6.85
C PHE A 50 -8.60 -3.30 -8.07
N PHE A 51 -9.06 -2.19 -8.67
CA PHE A 51 -8.43 -1.60 -9.86
C PHE A 51 -6.99 -1.18 -9.60
N ALA A 52 -6.72 -0.51 -8.47
CA ALA A 52 -5.36 -0.10 -8.13
C ALA A 52 -4.44 -1.31 -7.86
N ALA A 53 -4.97 -2.39 -7.26
CA ALA A 53 -4.21 -3.62 -7.04
C ALA A 53 -3.84 -4.31 -8.36
N THR A 54 -4.77 -4.42 -9.31
CA THR A 54 -4.49 -5.01 -10.64
C THR A 54 -3.47 -4.18 -11.42
N THR A 55 -3.58 -2.86 -11.40
CA THR A 55 -2.60 -1.97 -12.06
C THR A 55 -1.22 -2.11 -11.43
N GLY A 56 -1.14 -2.26 -10.10
CA GLY A 56 0.11 -2.46 -9.36
C GLY A 56 0.89 -3.71 -9.76
N LEU A 57 0.21 -4.77 -10.23
CA LEU A 57 0.83 -6.01 -10.69
C LEU A 57 1.79 -5.81 -11.88
N LEU A 58 1.43 -4.90 -12.79
CA LEU A 58 2.12 -4.72 -14.07
C LEU A 58 3.14 -3.58 -14.05
N GLN A 59 3.19 -2.78 -12.99
CA GLN A 59 4.16 -1.70 -12.87
C GLN A 59 5.58 -2.24 -12.69
N ASN A 60 6.54 -1.61 -13.37
CA ASN A 60 7.95 -1.97 -13.28
C ASN A 60 8.75 -0.95 -12.45
N ASP A 61 8.22 0.25 -12.26
CA ASP A 61 8.86 1.28 -11.44
C ASP A 61 8.56 1.07 -9.96
N LEU A 62 9.58 1.02 -9.14
CA LEU A 62 9.51 0.78 -7.70
C LEU A 62 8.59 1.80 -6.99
N LYS A 63 8.72 3.10 -7.30
CA LYS A 63 7.85 4.14 -6.75
C LYS A 63 6.39 3.97 -7.18
N ARG A 64 6.14 3.60 -8.44
CA ARG A 64 4.78 3.41 -8.95
C ARG A 64 4.08 2.21 -8.32
N VAL A 65 4.76 1.09 -8.11
CA VAL A 65 4.18 -0.05 -7.40
C VAL A 65 3.73 0.35 -6.00
N ILE A 66 4.57 1.06 -5.24
CA ILE A 66 4.23 1.53 -3.89
C ILE A 66 3.09 2.56 -3.94
N ALA A 67 3.02 3.41 -4.97
CA ALA A 67 1.95 4.38 -5.17
C ALA A 67 0.59 3.71 -5.44
N TYR A 68 0.52 2.77 -6.38
CA TYR A 68 -0.73 2.05 -6.66
C TYR A 68 -1.18 1.20 -5.47
N SER A 69 -0.24 0.64 -4.72
CA SER A 69 -0.59 -0.03 -3.48
C SER A 69 -1.16 0.94 -2.42
N THR A 70 -0.74 2.22 -2.41
CA THR A 70 -1.38 3.25 -1.57
C THR A 70 -2.82 3.50 -2.00
N CYS A 71 -3.08 3.69 -3.30
CA CYS A 71 -4.44 3.85 -3.83
C CYS A 71 -5.34 2.65 -3.48
N SER A 72 -4.81 1.43 -3.57
CA SER A 72 -5.54 0.23 -3.19
C SER A 72 -5.92 0.24 -1.70
N GLN A 73 -4.98 0.55 -0.81
CA GLN A 73 -5.24 0.61 0.63
C GLN A 73 -6.24 1.72 1.01
N LEU A 74 -6.19 2.86 0.32
CA LEU A 74 -7.19 3.91 0.50
C LEU A 74 -8.59 3.44 0.10
N GLY A 75 -8.70 2.63 -0.95
CA GLY A 75 -9.95 1.97 -1.30
C GLY A 75 -10.54 1.17 -0.15
N TYR A 76 -9.70 0.41 0.59
CA TYR A 76 -10.12 -0.32 1.80
C TYR A 76 -10.66 0.62 2.89
N MET A 77 -9.98 1.75 3.14
CA MET A 77 -10.41 2.73 4.14
C MET A 77 -11.74 3.39 3.73
N VAL A 78 -11.90 3.70 2.44
CA VAL A 78 -13.10 4.32 1.89
C VAL A 78 -14.30 3.38 2.03
N PHE A 79 -14.19 2.12 1.64
CA PHE A 79 -15.33 1.22 1.81
C PHE A 79 -15.59 0.84 3.28
N ALA A 80 -14.58 0.85 4.15
CA ALA A 80 -14.80 0.70 5.59
C ALA A 80 -15.67 1.84 6.14
N CYS A 81 -15.43 3.09 5.72
CA CYS A 81 -16.31 4.21 6.04
C CYS A 81 -17.72 4.03 5.42
N GLY A 82 -17.81 3.51 4.19
CA GLY A 82 -19.05 3.24 3.50
C GLY A 82 -19.92 2.18 4.18
N VAL A 83 -19.32 1.19 4.84
CA VAL A 83 -20.07 0.24 5.67
C VAL A 83 -20.31 0.76 7.10
N SER A 84 -20.18 2.06 7.34
CA SER A 84 -20.42 2.76 8.61
C SER A 84 -19.44 2.36 9.72
N ASN A 85 -18.28 1.77 9.39
CA ASN A 85 -17.27 1.44 10.39
C ASN A 85 -16.07 2.39 10.30
N TYR A 86 -16.30 3.63 10.70
CA TYR A 86 -15.29 4.70 10.65
C TYR A 86 -14.09 4.43 11.57
N ALA A 87 -14.33 3.81 12.73
CA ALA A 87 -13.27 3.50 13.68
C ALA A 87 -12.21 2.57 13.08
N VAL A 88 -12.64 1.52 12.38
CA VAL A 88 -11.73 0.57 11.71
C VAL A 88 -11.04 1.25 10.51
N GLY A 89 -11.74 2.11 9.77
CA GLY A 89 -11.15 2.91 8.69
C GLY A 89 -10.02 3.80 9.21
N VAL A 90 -10.21 4.52 10.32
CA VAL A 90 -9.19 5.37 10.96
C VAL A 90 -8.07 4.52 11.57
N PHE A 91 -8.37 3.38 12.17
CA PHE A 91 -7.37 2.46 12.69
C PHE A 91 -6.43 1.95 11.58
N HIS A 92 -6.99 1.55 10.44
CA HIS A 92 -6.17 1.16 9.29
C HIS A 92 -5.37 2.33 8.71
N LEU A 93 -5.94 3.54 8.71
CA LEU A 93 -5.26 4.77 8.29
C LEU A 93 -3.99 5.01 9.11
N ALA A 94 -4.07 4.90 10.44
CA ALA A 94 -2.91 5.09 11.32
C ALA A 94 -1.81 4.06 11.01
N ASN A 95 -2.16 2.77 10.96
CA ASN A 95 -1.22 1.70 10.64
C ASN A 95 -0.60 1.87 9.24
N HIS A 96 -1.43 2.22 8.25
CA HIS A 96 -1.01 2.46 6.88
C HIS A 96 0.04 3.56 6.76
N ALA A 97 -0.13 4.67 7.48
CA ALA A 97 0.81 5.78 7.46
C ALA A 97 2.23 5.32 7.81
N PHE A 98 2.38 4.49 8.85
CA PHE A 98 3.69 4.01 9.30
C PHE A 98 4.35 3.05 8.29
N PHE A 99 3.68 1.97 7.91
CA PHE A 99 4.34 1.01 7.02
C PHE A 99 4.51 1.53 5.59
N LYS A 100 3.68 2.49 5.16
CA LYS A 100 3.89 3.14 3.86
C LYS A 100 5.04 4.14 3.87
N ALA A 101 5.18 4.93 4.91
CA ALA A 101 6.34 5.78 5.07
C ALA A 101 7.63 4.94 5.05
N LEU A 102 7.65 3.81 5.77
CA LEU A 102 8.76 2.87 5.77
C LEU A 102 9.09 2.34 4.37
N LEU A 103 8.08 1.91 3.61
CA LEU A 103 8.26 1.41 2.24
C LEU A 103 8.79 2.50 1.28
N PHE A 104 8.27 3.72 1.36
CA PHE A 104 8.74 4.80 0.49
C PHE A 104 10.15 5.26 0.85
N LEU A 105 10.49 5.37 2.14
CA LEU A 105 11.82 5.77 2.56
C LEU A 105 12.85 4.69 2.22
N SER A 106 12.55 3.42 2.43
CA SER A 106 13.42 2.32 2.01
C SER A 106 13.58 2.25 0.48
N ALA A 107 12.50 2.49 -0.28
CA ALA A 107 12.60 2.62 -1.73
C ALA A 107 13.48 3.79 -2.16
N GLY A 108 13.42 4.92 -1.43
CA GLY A 108 14.30 6.07 -1.64
C GLY A 108 15.78 5.72 -1.44
N SER A 109 16.08 4.98 -0.39
CA SER A 109 17.44 4.48 -0.11
C SER A 109 17.93 3.56 -1.23
N VAL A 110 17.10 2.63 -1.71
CA VAL A 110 17.45 1.77 -2.86
C VAL A 110 17.76 2.61 -4.09
N ILE A 111 16.85 3.52 -4.48
CA ILE A 111 16.99 4.34 -5.68
C ILE A 111 18.26 5.19 -5.62
N HIS A 112 18.52 5.82 -4.47
CA HIS A 112 19.74 6.59 -4.28
C HIS A 112 20.99 5.71 -4.36
N GLY A 113 20.98 4.52 -3.75
CA GLY A 113 22.09 3.56 -3.78
C GLY A 113 22.41 3.03 -5.18
N VAL A 114 21.43 3.02 -6.11
CA VAL A 114 21.62 2.57 -7.50
C VAL A 114 21.62 3.71 -8.51
N SER A 115 22.11 4.89 -8.13
CA SER A 115 22.27 6.06 -9.01
C SER A 115 20.96 6.49 -9.70
N ASP A 116 19.90 6.63 -8.92
CA ASP A 116 18.57 7.11 -9.31
C ASP A 116 17.79 6.20 -10.31
N GLU A 117 18.24 4.97 -10.54
CA GLU A 117 17.45 4.00 -11.30
C GLU A 117 16.19 3.60 -10.52
N GLN A 118 15.03 3.60 -11.19
CA GLN A 118 13.72 3.27 -10.59
C GLN A 118 13.13 1.96 -11.13
N ASP A 119 13.63 1.46 -12.26
CA ASP A 119 13.12 0.24 -12.89
C ASP A 119 13.63 -1.00 -12.16
N MET A 120 12.74 -1.77 -11.54
CA MET A 120 13.04 -2.99 -10.81
C MET A 120 13.70 -4.07 -11.69
N ARG A 121 13.47 -4.04 -13.02
CA ARG A 121 14.06 -5.01 -13.96
C ARG A 121 15.58 -4.81 -14.14
N LYS A 122 16.05 -3.61 -13.86
CA LYS A 122 17.48 -3.24 -13.91
C LYS A 122 18.16 -3.30 -12.53
N MET A 123 17.45 -3.76 -11.51
CA MET A 123 17.97 -3.98 -10.17
C MET A 123 18.29 -5.48 -10.00
N GLY A 124 18.61 -5.89 -8.79
CA GLY A 124 18.83 -7.28 -8.40
C GLY A 124 20.08 -7.46 -7.57
N GLY A 125 20.09 -8.49 -6.73
CA GLY A 125 21.24 -8.85 -5.91
C GLY A 125 21.58 -7.86 -4.78
N LEU A 126 20.73 -6.87 -4.51
CA LEU A 126 21.02 -5.79 -3.56
C LEU A 126 20.98 -6.23 -2.08
N ARG A 127 20.50 -7.43 -1.77
CA ARG A 127 20.37 -7.93 -0.39
C ARG A 127 21.67 -7.86 0.42
N ARG A 128 22.82 -8.15 -0.22
CA ARG A 128 24.13 -8.16 0.45
C ARG A 128 24.75 -6.77 0.55
N LEU A 129 24.39 -5.87 -0.34
CA LEU A 129 24.93 -4.52 -0.45
C LEU A 129 24.14 -3.53 0.42
N LEU A 130 22.82 -3.73 0.54
CA LEU A 130 21.89 -2.90 1.29
C LEU A 130 21.13 -3.73 2.33
N PRO A 131 21.78 -4.32 3.34
CA PRO A 131 21.13 -5.27 4.26
C PRO A 131 20.10 -4.60 5.16
N PHE A 132 20.35 -3.39 5.63
CA PHE A 132 19.42 -2.63 6.47
C PHE A 132 18.17 -2.22 5.67
N THR A 133 18.36 -1.66 4.48
CA THR A 133 17.26 -1.28 3.59
C THR A 133 16.43 -2.48 3.18
N TYR A 134 17.06 -3.63 2.93
CA TYR A 134 16.35 -4.89 2.65
C TYR A 134 15.44 -5.29 3.82
N ALA A 135 15.96 -5.26 5.05
CA ALA A 135 15.17 -5.62 6.24
C ALA A 135 13.96 -4.69 6.42
N MET A 136 14.15 -3.37 6.26
CA MET A 136 13.07 -2.39 6.36
C MET A 136 12.00 -2.58 5.28
N MET A 137 12.42 -2.80 4.03
CA MET A 137 11.50 -3.04 2.92
C MET A 137 10.75 -4.36 3.06
N LEU A 138 11.41 -5.39 3.59
CA LEU A 138 10.77 -6.68 3.87
C LEU A 138 9.71 -6.54 4.96
N ILE A 139 10.01 -5.89 6.08
CA ILE A 139 9.04 -5.64 7.17
C ILE A 139 7.85 -4.84 6.65
N GLY A 140 8.09 -3.78 5.89
CA GLY A 140 7.03 -2.96 5.31
C GLY A 140 6.15 -3.74 4.32
N SER A 141 6.74 -4.59 3.48
CA SER A 141 6.01 -5.42 2.52
C SER A 141 5.19 -6.51 3.20
N LEU A 142 5.73 -7.17 4.23
CA LEU A 142 5.01 -8.16 5.02
C LEU A 142 3.84 -7.53 5.80
N SER A 143 4.04 -6.33 6.35
CA SER A 143 2.94 -5.56 6.99
C SER A 143 1.84 -5.21 5.99
N LEU A 144 2.20 -4.79 4.77
CA LEU A 144 1.26 -4.46 3.71
C LEU A 144 0.44 -5.68 3.25
N MET A 145 1.07 -6.84 3.16
CA MET A 145 0.40 -8.09 2.79
C MET A 145 -0.62 -8.54 3.85
N GLY A 146 -0.43 -8.15 5.10
CA GLY A 146 -1.23 -8.64 6.22
C GLY A 146 -0.68 -9.94 6.81
N MET A 147 0.64 -10.06 6.94
CA MET A 147 1.25 -11.22 7.60
C MET A 147 0.84 -11.23 9.08
N PRO A 148 0.47 -12.40 9.67
CA PRO A 148 0.15 -12.50 11.09
C PRO A 148 1.25 -11.88 11.97
N PHE A 149 0.86 -11.30 13.09
CA PHE A 149 1.71 -10.58 14.04
C PHE A 149 2.23 -9.21 13.59
N LEU A 150 1.92 -8.77 12.36
CA LEU A 150 2.22 -7.43 11.88
C LEU A 150 0.96 -6.56 11.85
N THR A 151 1.16 -5.24 11.86
CA THR A 151 0.06 -4.25 12.00
C THR A 151 -1.02 -4.37 10.93
N GLY A 152 -0.62 -4.68 9.69
CA GLY A 152 -1.54 -4.81 8.55
C GLY A 152 -2.56 -5.94 8.70
N PHE A 153 -2.20 -7.03 9.36
CA PHE A 153 -3.10 -8.15 9.63
C PHE A 153 -4.30 -7.70 10.48
N TYR A 154 -4.03 -7.09 11.63
CA TYR A 154 -5.08 -6.68 12.58
C TYR A 154 -6.01 -5.58 12.05
N SER A 155 -5.57 -4.78 11.09
CA SER A 155 -6.39 -3.70 10.56
C SER A 155 -7.11 -4.05 9.26
N LYS A 156 -6.45 -4.75 8.32
CA LYS A 156 -7.01 -5.08 7.01
C LYS A 156 -8.05 -6.19 7.10
N ASP A 157 -7.78 -7.23 7.88
CA ASP A 157 -8.71 -8.35 8.03
C ASP A 157 -10.01 -7.91 8.69
N VAL A 158 -9.93 -7.07 9.73
CA VAL A 158 -11.13 -6.51 10.38
C VAL A 158 -11.99 -5.69 9.41
N ILE A 159 -11.39 -4.96 8.45
CA ILE A 159 -12.16 -4.24 7.42
C ILE A 159 -12.98 -5.23 6.58
N LEU A 160 -12.36 -6.33 6.16
CA LEU A 160 -13.04 -7.35 5.36
C LEU A 160 -14.15 -8.06 6.15
N GLU A 161 -13.87 -8.44 7.39
CA GLU A 161 -14.85 -9.08 8.29
C GLU A 161 -16.07 -8.19 8.51
N VAL A 162 -15.88 -6.92 8.79
CA VAL A 162 -16.98 -5.96 8.98
C VAL A 162 -17.78 -5.75 7.70
N ALA A 163 -17.14 -5.68 6.54
CA ALA A 163 -17.83 -5.57 5.26
C ALA A 163 -18.71 -6.79 4.98
N TYR A 164 -18.24 -7.98 5.35
CA TYR A 164 -19.03 -9.21 5.24
C TYR A 164 -20.16 -9.24 6.27
N ALA A 165 -19.88 -8.91 7.52
CA ALA A 165 -20.84 -8.98 8.63
C ALA A 165 -22.02 -7.98 8.51
N LYS A 166 -21.89 -6.94 7.71
CA LYS A 166 -22.98 -5.98 7.50
C LYS A 166 -24.18 -6.54 6.70
N TYR A 167 -24.05 -7.68 6.04
CA TYR A 167 -25.10 -8.35 5.24
C TYR A 167 -25.82 -7.46 4.25
N THR A 168 -25.15 -6.46 3.68
CA THR A 168 -25.67 -5.60 2.61
C THR A 168 -25.08 -5.98 1.26
N ILE A 169 -25.82 -5.80 0.17
CA ILE A 169 -25.33 -6.07 -1.19
C ILE A 169 -24.04 -5.31 -1.49
N PRO A 170 -23.93 -3.98 -1.22
CA PRO A 170 -22.68 -3.26 -1.39
C PRO A 170 -21.54 -3.79 -0.50
N GLY A 171 -21.85 -4.20 0.74
CA GLY A 171 -20.87 -4.76 1.67
C GLY A 171 -20.28 -6.07 1.15
N HIS A 172 -21.11 -7.02 0.70
CA HIS A 172 -20.63 -8.26 0.11
C HIS A 172 -19.83 -8.03 -1.18
N PHE A 173 -20.27 -7.10 -2.03
CA PHE A 173 -19.53 -6.72 -3.23
C PHE A 173 -18.14 -6.19 -2.88
N ALA A 174 -18.03 -5.27 -1.91
CA ALA A 174 -16.75 -4.73 -1.45
C ALA A 174 -15.88 -5.80 -0.80
N TYR A 175 -16.47 -6.74 -0.03
CA TYR A 175 -15.76 -7.87 0.56
C TYR A 175 -15.06 -8.73 -0.51
N TRP A 176 -15.76 -9.14 -1.55
CA TRP A 176 -15.17 -9.97 -2.61
C TRP A 176 -14.08 -9.22 -3.36
N LEU A 177 -14.31 -7.97 -3.76
CA LEU A 177 -13.28 -7.15 -4.42
C LEU A 177 -12.07 -6.92 -3.52
N GLY A 178 -12.29 -6.67 -2.23
CA GLY A 178 -11.24 -6.52 -1.24
C GLY A 178 -10.42 -7.81 -1.07
N THR A 179 -11.06 -8.96 -1.00
CA THR A 179 -10.37 -10.25 -0.89
C THR A 179 -9.48 -10.54 -2.11
N PHE A 180 -9.98 -10.30 -3.33
CA PHE A 180 -9.14 -10.40 -4.53
C PHE A 180 -8.01 -9.37 -4.55
N ALA A 181 -8.29 -8.14 -4.12
CA ALA A 181 -7.25 -7.11 -4.00
C ALA A 181 -6.20 -7.50 -2.94
N ALA A 182 -6.58 -8.20 -1.87
CA ALA A 182 -5.62 -8.73 -0.88
C ALA A 182 -4.67 -9.75 -1.51
N PHE A 183 -5.18 -10.67 -2.33
CA PHE A 183 -4.34 -11.61 -3.08
C PHE A 183 -3.34 -10.88 -4.01
N PHE A 184 -3.81 -9.89 -4.76
CA PHE A 184 -2.93 -9.10 -5.62
C PHE A 184 -1.90 -8.29 -4.83
N THR A 185 -2.26 -7.78 -3.64
CA THR A 185 -1.29 -7.07 -2.77
C THR A 185 -0.15 -7.98 -2.35
N ALA A 186 -0.42 -9.23 -2.02
CA ALA A 186 0.62 -10.19 -1.68
C ALA A 186 1.55 -10.45 -2.89
N PHE A 187 0.98 -10.63 -4.06
CA PHE A 187 1.75 -10.91 -5.27
C PHE A 187 2.71 -9.76 -5.64
N TYR A 188 2.20 -8.52 -5.78
CA TYR A 188 3.08 -7.42 -6.18
C TYR A 188 4.11 -7.05 -5.11
N SER A 189 3.80 -7.23 -3.83
CA SER A 189 4.75 -6.98 -2.73
C SER A 189 5.90 -7.98 -2.76
N MET A 190 5.62 -9.27 -2.98
CA MET A 190 6.66 -10.29 -3.15
C MET A 190 7.45 -10.07 -4.44
N ARG A 191 6.78 -9.71 -5.55
CA ARG A 191 7.45 -9.36 -6.81
C ARG A 191 8.44 -8.21 -6.62
N LEU A 192 8.03 -7.17 -5.90
CA LEU A 192 8.88 -6.02 -5.59
C LEU A 192 10.13 -6.46 -4.79
N ALA A 193 9.95 -7.20 -3.71
CA ALA A 193 11.06 -7.67 -2.88
C ALA A 193 11.98 -8.63 -3.64
N PHE A 194 11.42 -9.50 -4.47
CA PHE A 194 12.20 -10.46 -5.26
C PHE A 194 13.03 -9.77 -6.33
N LEU A 195 12.45 -8.90 -7.15
CA LEU A 195 13.15 -8.24 -8.26
C LEU A 195 14.22 -7.25 -7.78
N THR A 196 14.01 -6.57 -6.66
CA THR A 196 14.99 -5.59 -6.16
C THR A 196 16.14 -6.23 -5.40
N PHE A 197 15.90 -7.29 -4.62
CA PHE A 197 16.90 -7.80 -3.68
C PHE A 197 17.38 -9.21 -3.93
N LEU A 198 16.51 -10.10 -4.42
CA LEU A 198 16.78 -11.55 -4.49
C LEU A 198 17.12 -12.05 -5.89
N SER A 199 16.67 -11.40 -6.95
CA SER A 199 16.98 -11.77 -8.33
C SER A 199 18.47 -11.57 -8.64
N GLU A 200 18.94 -12.19 -9.70
CA GLU A 200 20.28 -11.92 -10.21
C GLU A 200 20.42 -10.44 -10.62
N PRO A 201 21.61 -9.83 -10.42
CA PRO A 201 21.86 -8.44 -10.75
C PRO A 201 21.82 -8.21 -12.27
N ASN A 202 20.80 -7.47 -12.73
CA ASN A 202 20.59 -7.14 -14.15
C ASN A 202 21.00 -5.70 -14.49
N GLY A 203 21.53 -4.95 -13.55
CA GLY A 203 21.95 -3.56 -13.74
C GLY A 203 23.41 -3.43 -14.18
N TYR A 204 23.82 -2.18 -14.43
CA TYR A 204 25.20 -1.86 -14.78
C TYR A 204 26.13 -2.16 -13.58
N ARG A 205 27.08 -3.08 -13.79
CA ARG A 205 27.95 -3.61 -12.71
C ARG A 205 28.58 -2.56 -11.81
N PRO A 206 29.21 -1.48 -12.31
CA PRO A 206 29.83 -0.46 -11.46
C PRO A 206 28.84 0.25 -10.52
N VAL A 207 27.60 0.44 -10.95
CA VAL A 207 26.54 1.05 -10.14
C VAL A 207 26.15 0.13 -9.00
N ILE A 208 25.97 -1.17 -9.30
CA ILE A 208 25.58 -2.15 -8.30
C ILE A 208 26.70 -2.38 -7.30
N THR A 209 27.96 -2.52 -7.73
CA THR A 209 29.09 -2.78 -6.83
C THR A 209 29.39 -1.64 -5.88
N ASN A 210 29.08 -0.40 -6.24
CA ASN A 210 29.27 0.79 -5.41
C ASN A 210 28.05 1.15 -4.54
N ALA A 211 26.97 0.37 -4.63
CA ALA A 211 25.79 0.60 -3.82
C ALA A 211 26.09 0.37 -2.33
N HIS A 212 25.69 1.31 -1.49
CA HIS A 212 25.85 1.27 -0.04
C HIS A 212 24.60 1.81 0.65
N ASP A 213 24.33 1.34 1.87
CA ASP A 213 23.20 1.85 2.65
C ASP A 213 23.36 3.36 2.91
N SER A 214 22.28 4.10 2.81
CA SER A 214 22.26 5.52 3.21
C SER A 214 22.49 5.63 4.72
N PRO A 215 23.23 6.66 5.17
CA PRO A 215 23.47 6.90 6.59
C PRO A 215 22.19 7.25 7.34
#